data_fca5aa2269c65ad6ae9e4163a9c1251e
#
_entry.id   fca5aa2269c65ad6ae9e4163a9c1251e
#
_cell.length_a   1.000
_cell.length_b   1.000
_cell.length_c   1.000
_cell.angle_alpha   90.00
_cell.angle_beta   90.00
_cell.angle_gamma   90.00
#
_symmetry.space_group_name_H-M   'P 1'
#
loop_
_entity.id
_entity.type
_entity.pdbx_description
1 polymer ?
#
loop_
_entity_poly.entity_id
_entity_poly.type
_entity_poly.pdbx_seq_one_letter_code
_entity_poly.pdbx_strand_id
1 'polypeptide(L)'
;LKNFIDTLNGGAAINVSLTVYTGKEVTNANTVDFKLSGSLHYKITPHTEATFAAYWGTGNTVYTGSERYSLKDFKMGQYKLEFINRYWSLRAYTTQENAGESYNTTVATRLFNESWKPSGGATGWFSQYSQTYLALRLAGATDADAHTGARAQSAIGRPAAGSAQFTKSYDSIRKMPIKLGGALLLDKSDLYSLEGNYNLSHLTGKWVDMLIGGSYKQYVLNSGGTLFADSIDRIKISEYGAYMQLSRKILNRVHLTVSGRYDKNENFKGRVTPRATALIKIKENNN
;
A
#
# COMPACT_ATOMS: atom_id res chain seq x y z
N LEU A 1 14.02 37.08 17.59
CA LEU A 1 12.58 36.97 17.94
C LEU A 1 12.34 35.70 18.78
N LYS A 2 12.86 34.50 18.38
CA LYS A 2 12.71 33.25 19.14
C LYS A 2 13.23 33.40 20.57
N ASN A 3 14.47 33.84 20.74
CA ASN A 3 15.06 34.02 22.08
C ASN A 3 14.29 34.99 22.97
N PHE A 4 13.68 36.02 22.41
CA PHE A 4 12.87 36.97 23.16
C PHE A 4 11.52 36.36 23.60
N ILE A 5 10.89 35.60 22.73
CA ILE A 5 9.64 34.84 23.05
C ILE A 5 9.93 33.79 24.13
N ASP A 6 11.05 33.05 23.99
CA ASP A 6 11.46 32.07 24.99
C ASP A 6 11.71 32.73 26.37
N THR A 7 12.28 33.94 26.39
CA THR A 7 12.50 34.71 27.64
C THR A 7 11.17 35.14 28.26
N LEU A 8 10.21 35.62 27.46
CA LEU A 8 8.87 36.01 27.98
C LEU A 8 8.10 34.80 28.54
N ASN A 9 8.43 33.60 28.11
CA ASN A 9 7.82 32.35 28.55
C ASN A 9 8.66 31.60 29.61
N GLY A 10 9.48 32.31 30.37
CA GLY A 10 10.32 31.71 31.41
C GLY A 10 11.39 30.76 30.91
N GLY A 11 11.82 30.89 29.64
CA GLY A 11 12.81 30.04 29.00
C GLY A 11 12.25 28.76 28.34
N ALA A 12 10.94 28.50 28.43
CA ALA A 12 10.32 27.36 27.80
C ALA A 12 10.10 27.60 26.30
N ALA A 13 10.50 26.65 25.49
CA ALA A 13 10.28 26.70 24.05
C ALA A 13 8.79 26.59 23.72
N ILE A 14 8.29 27.51 22.90
CA ILE A 14 6.91 27.46 22.40
C ILE A 14 6.84 26.68 21.11
N ASN A 15 6.13 25.56 21.13
CA ASN A 15 5.82 24.78 19.93
C ASN A 15 4.48 25.22 19.35
N VAL A 16 4.50 25.76 18.14
CA VAL A 16 3.33 26.22 17.42
C VAL A 16 3.15 25.44 16.15
N SER A 17 1.98 24.87 15.95
CA SER A 17 1.56 24.22 14.72
C SER A 17 0.59 25.09 13.93
N LEU A 18 0.65 25.00 12.61
CA LEU A 18 -0.32 25.61 11.68
C LEU A 18 -1.75 25.20 12.03
N THR A 19 -2.71 26.07 11.79
CA THR A 19 -4.13 25.72 11.81
C THR A 19 -4.46 25.01 10.49
N VAL A 20 -4.41 23.68 10.50
CA VAL A 20 -4.70 22.82 9.36
C VAL A 20 -6.17 22.42 9.29
N TYR A 21 -6.58 21.83 8.16
CA TYR A 21 -7.91 21.25 8.03
C TYR A 21 -7.98 19.88 8.69
N THR A 22 -9.12 19.55 9.26
CA THR A 22 -9.38 18.25 9.86
C THR A 22 -9.56 17.18 8.77
N GLY A 23 -9.37 15.91 9.12
CA GLY A 23 -9.57 14.82 8.17
C GLY A 23 -10.98 14.79 7.55
N LYS A 24 -12.01 15.18 8.31
CA LYS A 24 -13.40 15.26 7.82
C LYS A 24 -13.61 16.37 6.79
N GLU A 25 -12.83 17.45 6.85
CA GLU A 25 -12.91 18.57 5.91
C GLU A 25 -12.21 18.28 4.58
N VAL A 26 -11.23 17.39 4.58
CA VAL A 26 -10.34 17.12 3.41
C VAL A 26 -10.52 15.73 2.80
N THR A 27 -11.29 14.83 3.43
CA THR A 27 -11.61 13.51 2.89
C THR A 27 -13.11 13.26 2.91
N ASN A 28 -13.61 12.56 1.89
CA ASN A 28 -14.95 12.02 1.96
C ASN A 28 -14.93 10.72 2.76
N ALA A 29 -15.64 10.71 3.91
CA ALA A 29 -15.76 9.54 4.76
C ALA A 29 -16.76 8.49 4.25
N ASN A 30 -17.55 8.80 3.22
CA ASN A 30 -18.50 7.85 2.64
C ASN A 30 -17.73 6.77 1.87
N THR A 31 -17.87 5.55 2.33
CA THR A 31 -17.25 4.38 1.72
C THR A 31 -18.31 3.58 0.98
N VAL A 32 -18.06 3.34 -0.29
CA VAL A 32 -18.88 2.44 -1.11
C VAL A 32 -17.94 1.44 -1.74
N ASP A 33 -18.12 0.16 -1.41
CA ASP A 33 -17.33 -0.93 -1.95
C ASP A 33 -18.24 -1.91 -2.69
N PHE A 34 -17.85 -2.22 -3.92
CA PHE A 34 -18.51 -3.24 -4.71
C PHE A 34 -17.50 -4.34 -5.06
N LYS A 35 -17.88 -5.60 -4.81
CA LYS A 35 -17.05 -6.77 -5.12
C LYS A 35 -17.89 -7.81 -5.85
N LEU A 36 -17.33 -8.36 -6.91
CA LEU A 36 -17.91 -9.44 -7.68
C LEU A 36 -16.89 -10.57 -7.81
N SER A 37 -17.33 -11.81 -7.64
CA SER A 37 -16.50 -12.98 -7.88
C SER A 37 -17.32 -14.11 -8.50
N GLY A 38 -16.67 -14.91 -9.32
CA GLY A 38 -17.28 -16.09 -9.92
C GLY A 38 -16.20 -17.08 -10.35
N SER A 39 -16.58 -18.34 -10.43
CA SER A 39 -15.72 -19.39 -10.96
C SER A 39 -16.50 -20.37 -11.84
N LEU A 40 -15.84 -20.87 -12.85
CA LEU A 40 -16.32 -21.91 -13.73
C LEU A 40 -15.36 -23.11 -13.65
N HIS A 41 -15.91 -24.27 -13.40
CA HIS A 41 -15.18 -25.54 -13.29
C HIS A 41 -15.58 -26.47 -14.43
N TYR A 42 -14.60 -27.05 -15.10
CA TYR A 42 -14.85 -27.96 -16.18
C TYR A 42 -13.94 -29.19 -16.10
N LYS A 43 -14.53 -30.38 -16.06
CA LYS A 43 -13.78 -31.65 -16.12
C LYS A 43 -13.40 -31.96 -17.56
N ILE A 44 -12.13 -31.71 -17.91
CA ILE A 44 -11.58 -32.04 -19.24
C ILE A 44 -11.48 -33.55 -19.42
N THR A 45 -11.07 -34.24 -18.35
CA THR A 45 -11.01 -35.72 -18.28
C THR A 45 -11.49 -36.15 -16.88
N PRO A 46 -11.73 -37.46 -16.64
CA PRO A 46 -12.04 -37.96 -15.30
C PRO A 46 -11.02 -37.59 -14.21
N HIS A 47 -9.79 -37.22 -14.61
CA HIS A 47 -8.69 -36.93 -13.71
C HIS A 47 -8.13 -35.51 -13.83
N THR A 48 -8.69 -34.68 -14.71
CA THR A 48 -8.20 -33.33 -14.95
C THR A 48 -9.36 -32.36 -14.94
N GLU A 49 -9.29 -31.37 -14.07
CA GLU A 49 -10.24 -30.27 -13.98
C GLU A 49 -9.55 -28.96 -14.38
N ALA A 50 -10.25 -28.15 -15.18
CA ALA A 50 -9.90 -26.75 -15.45
C ALA A 50 -10.81 -25.85 -14.62
N THR A 51 -10.24 -24.85 -14.00
CA THR A 51 -10.97 -23.80 -13.25
C THR A 51 -10.60 -22.44 -13.81
N PHE A 52 -11.60 -21.68 -14.27
CA PHE A 52 -11.46 -20.24 -14.49
C PHE A 52 -12.13 -19.52 -13.31
N ALA A 53 -11.41 -18.60 -12.69
CA ALA A 53 -11.97 -17.76 -11.62
C ALA A 53 -11.65 -16.29 -11.87
N ALA A 54 -12.63 -15.43 -11.60
CA ALA A 54 -12.50 -13.99 -11.73
C ALA A 54 -13.00 -13.32 -10.44
N TYR A 55 -12.24 -12.35 -9.98
CA TYR A 55 -12.55 -11.49 -8.84
C TYR A 55 -12.35 -10.06 -9.29
N TRP A 56 -13.34 -9.23 -9.05
CA TRP A 56 -13.24 -7.81 -9.38
C TRP A 56 -13.85 -6.98 -8.26
N GLY A 57 -13.22 -5.86 -7.94
CA GLY A 57 -13.73 -4.94 -6.93
C GLY A 57 -13.38 -3.51 -7.26
N THR A 58 -14.24 -2.62 -6.80
CA THR A 58 -14.01 -1.18 -6.80
C THR A 58 -14.52 -0.59 -5.50
N GLY A 59 -13.88 0.48 -5.04
CA GLY A 59 -14.31 1.11 -3.80
C GLY A 59 -13.54 2.36 -3.44
N ASN A 60 -14.00 2.95 -2.34
CA ASN A 60 -13.41 4.12 -1.74
C ASN A 60 -13.08 3.82 -0.29
N THR A 61 -11.91 4.22 0.17
CA THR A 61 -11.53 4.11 1.60
C THR A 61 -10.48 5.14 1.96
N VAL A 62 -10.33 5.40 3.25
CA VAL A 62 -9.22 6.19 3.77
C VAL A 62 -8.26 5.26 4.50
N TYR A 63 -7.06 5.19 4.02
CA TYR A 63 -5.97 4.43 4.62
C TYR A 63 -5.03 5.35 5.37
N THR A 64 -4.64 4.98 6.59
CA THR A 64 -3.69 5.74 7.41
C THR A 64 -2.53 4.83 7.79
N GLY A 65 -1.36 5.14 7.26
CA GLY A 65 -0.07 4.57 7.65
C GLY A 65 0.81 5.66 8.25
N SER A 66 2.04 5.83 7.72
CA SER A 66 2.90 6.99 8.02
C SER A 66 2.27 8.30 7.55
N GLU A 67 1.50 8.24 6.48
CA GLU A 67 0.69 9.33 5.93
C GLU A 67 -0.75 8.85 5.72
N ARG A 68 -1.65 9.78 5.39
CA ARG A 68 -3.05 9.48 5.11
C ARG A 68 -3.30 9.52 3.60
N TYR A 69 -3.92 8.46 3.09
CA TYR A 69 -4.30 8.33 1.69
C TYR A 69 -5.82 8.21 1.57
N SER A 70 -6.39 8.96 0.64
CA SER A 70 -7.76 8.77 0.20
C SER A 70 -7.73 7.91 -1.06
N LEU A 71 -8.14 6.66 -0.94
CA LEU A 71 -8.34 5.77 -2.08
C LEU A 71 -9.73 6.07 -2.65
N LYS A 72 -9.79 6.52 -3.90
CA LYS A 72 -11.04 6.89 -4.56
C LYS A 72 -11.11 6.25 -5.93
N ASP A 73 -12.24 5.61 -6.21
CA ASP A 73 -12.45 4.84 -7.44
C ASP A 73 -11.34 3.79 -7.69
N PHE A 74 -10.79 3.28 -6.59
CA PHE A 74 -9.80 2.21 -6.62
C PHE A 74 -10.43 0.96 -7.22
N LYS A 75 -9.74 0.32 -8.16
CA LYS A 75 -10.19 -0.89 -8.83
C LYS A 75 -9.12 -1.96 -8.76
N MET A 76 -9.54 -3.18 -8.50
CA MET A 76 -8.67 -4.35 -8.55
C MET A 76 -9.38 -5.51 -9.24
N GLY A 77 -8.73 -6.09 -10.23
CA GLY A 77 -9.15 -7.32 -10.88
C GLY A 77 -8.14 -8.44 -10.64
N GLN A 78 -8.62 -9.65 -10.39
CA GLN A 78 -7.79 -10.84 -10.32
C GLN A 78 -8.43 -11.95 -11.13
N TYR A 79 -7.68 -12.52 -12.05
CA TYR A 79 -8.13 -13.57 -12.95
C TYR A 79 -7.21 -14.77 -12.84
N LYS A 80 -7.78 -15.95 -12.71
CA LYS A 80 -7.04 -17.20 -12.52
C LYS A 80 -7.53 -18.25 -13.52
N LEU A 81 -6.59 -18.92 -14.16
CA LEU A 81 -6.80 -20.17 -14.90
C LEU A 81 -5.97 -21.26 -14.23
N GLU A 82 -6.59 -22.34 -13.82
CA GLU A 82 -5.93 -23.42 -13.11
C GLU A 82 -6.35 -24.76 -13.70
N PHE A 83 -5.37 -25.64 -13.89
CA PHE A 83 -5.56 -27.03 -14.26
C PHE A 83 -5.06 -27.89 -13.10
N ILE A 84 -5.89 -28.77 -12.62
CA ILE A 84 -5.55 -29.73 -11.57
C ILE A 84 -5.75 -31.14 -12.11
N ASN A 85 -4.70 -31.93 -12.03
CA ASN A 85 -4.70 -33.37 -12.33
C ASN A 85 -4.26 -34.13 -11.08
N ARG A 86 -4.48 -35.44 -11.07
CA ARG A 86 -4.04 -36.33 -9.98
C ARG A 86 -2.55 -36.16 -9.65
N TYR A 87 -1.72 -35.89 -10.65
CA TYR A 87 -0.27 -35.86 -10.52
C TYR A 87 0.35 -34.49 -10.67
N TRP A 88 -0.34 -33.53 -11.27
CA TRP A 88 0.21 -32.20 -11.53
C TRP A 88 -0.85 -31.10 -11.38
N SER A 89 -0.38 -29.92 -11.13
CA SER A 89 -1.18 -28.72 -11.28
C SER A 89 -0.43 -27.63 -12.03
N LEU A 90 -1.16 -26.84 -12.79
CA LEU A 90 -0.66 -25.64 -13.47
C LEU A 90 -1.64 -24.51 -13.21
N ARG A 91 -1.12 -23.37 -12.75
CA ARG A 91 -1.91 -22.19 -12.43
C ARG A 91 -1.30 -20.97 -13.08
N ALA A 92 -2.08 -20.23 -13.86
CA ALA A 92 -1.75 -18.90 -14.31
C ALA A 92 -2.72 -17.92 -13.65
N TYR A 93 -2.23 -16.79 -13.12
CA TYR A 93 -3.09 -15.73 -12.64
C TYR A 93 -2.49 -14.36 -12.91
N THR A 94 -3.35 -13.36 -12.96
CA THR A 94 -2.97 -11.96 -13.02
C THR A 94 -3.75 -11.17 -11.98
N THR A 95 -3.08 -10.18 -11.38
CA THR A 95 -3.73 -9.15 -10.57
C THR A 95 -3.49 -7.81 -11.26
N GLN A 96 -4.54 -7.06 -11.49
CA GLN A 96 -4.51 -5.77 -12.17
C GLN A 96 -5.06 -4.71 -11.22
N GLU A 97 -4.30 -3.67 -10.99
CA GLU A 97 -4.63 -2.57 -10.11
C GLU A 97 -4.81 -1.26 -10.87
N ASN A 98 -5.75 -0.44 -10.42
CA ASN A 98 -5.92 0.93 -10.87
C ASN A 98 -6.29 1.78 -9.66
N ALA A 99 -5.40 2.67 -9.27
CA ALA A 99 -5.59 3.57 -8.13
C ALA A 99 -6.71 4.60 -8.32
N GLY A 100 -7.25 4.75 -9.54
CA GLY A 100 -8.34 5.67 -9.82
C GLY A 100 -7.98 7.12 -9.57
N GLU A 101 -8.78 7.81 -8.74
CA GLU A 101 -8.55 9.19 -8.28
C GLU A 101 -7.93 9.24 -6.86
N SER A 102 -7.15 8.24 -6.49
CA SER A 102 -6.51 8.17 -5.17
C SER A 102 -5.44 9.24 -5.01
N TYR A 103 -5.32 9.80 -3.81
CA TYR A 103 -4.35 10.86 -3.54
C TYR A 103 -3.83 10.80 -2.10
N ASN A 104 -2.63 11.37 -1.90
CA ASN A 104 -2.05 11.57 -0.57
C ASN A 104 -2.70 12.78 0.11
N THR A 105 -3.57 12.53 1.08
CA THR A 105 -4.32 13.58 1.79
C THR A 105 -3.40 14.46 2.63
N THR A 106 -2.35 13.91 3.23
CA THR A 106 -1.37 14.68 4.02
C THR A 106 -0.66 15.70 3.13
N VAL A 107 -0.17 15.26 1.98
CA VAL A 107 0.49 16.13 0.98
C VAL A 107 -0.49 17.15 0.43
N ALA A 108 -1.70 16.73 0.01
CA ALA A 108 -2.73 17.63 -0.52
C ALA A 108 -3.07 18.75 0.46
N THR A 109 -3.25 18.42 1.74
CA THR A 109 -3.58 19.41 2.77
C THR A 109 -2.44 20.38 3.03
N ARG A 110 -1.19 19.89 3.05
CA ARG A 110 0.01 20.73 3.18
C ARG A 110 0.14 21.69 2.01
N LEU A 111 0.06 21.20 0.78
CA LEU A 111 0.14 22.03 -0.43
C LEU A 111 -0.99 23.05 -0.49
N PHE A 112 -2.20 22.65 -0.07
CA PHE A 112 -3.34 23.56 0.00
C PHE A 112 -3.11 24.70 1.01
N ASN A 113 -2.59 24.37 2.21
CA ASN A 113 -2.25 25.38 3.18
C ASN A 113 -1.22 26.37 2.62
N GLU A 114 -0.15 25.90 1.98
CA GLU A 114 0.86 26.74 1.35
C GLU A 114 0.29 27.61 0.22
N SER A 115 -0.74 27.15 -0.50
CA SER A 115 -1.30 27.85 -1.66
C SER A 115 -2.12 29.10 -1.29
N TRP A 116 -2.80 29.11 -0.11
CA TRP A 116 -3.57 30.28 0.32
C TRP A 116 -2.79 31.19 1.27
N LYS A 117 -1.86 30.63 2.04
CA LYS A 117 -0.93 31.40 2.88
C LYS A 117 0.36 30.59 3.10
N PRO A 118 1.50 31.04 2.59
CA PRO A 118 2.79 30.41 2.87
C PRO A 118 3.05 30.30 4.38
N SER A 119 3.61 29.17 4.79
CA SER A 119 3.98 28.98 6.21
C SER A 119 5.14 29.89 6.63
N GLY A 120 6.12 30.10 5.74
CA GLY A 120 7.30 30.92 5.96
C GLY A 120 7.26 32.29 5.27
N GLY A 121 8.36 33.03 5.38
CA GLY A 121 8.50 34.38 4.82
C GLY A 121 7.95 35.49 5.74
N ALA A 122 8.22 36.76 5.36
CA ALA A 122 7.88 37.92 6.19
C ALA A 122 6.36 38.09 6.43
N THR A 123 5.54 37.72 5.45
CA THR A 123 4.08 37.78 5.51
C THR A 123 3.44 36.41 5.72
N GLY A 124 4.24 35.39 5.96
CA GLY A 124 3.79 34.02 6.16
C GLY A 124 3.07 33.81 7.48
N TRP A 125 2.42 32.65 7.59
CA TRP A 125 1.59 32.30 8.74
C TRP A 125 2.35 32.37 10.07
N PHE A 126 3.56 31.79 10.14
CA PHE A 126 4.36 31.81 11.37
C PHE A 126 4.88 33.21 11.73
N SER A 127 5.23 34.03 10.76
CA SER A 127 5.67 35.41 11.01
C SER A 127 4.55 36.26 11.55
N GLN A 128 3.37 36.19 10.95
CA GLN A 128 2.20 36.89 11.44
C GLN A 128 1.77 36.40 12.84
N TYR A 129 1.79 35.10 13.07
CA TYR A 129 1.51 34.51 14.35
C TYR A 129 2.45 35.05 15.44
N SER A 130 3.77 34.98 15.19
CA SER A 130 4.78 35.42 16.17
C SER A 130 4.70 36.89 16.46
N GLN A 131 4.45 37.75 15.47
CA GLN A 131 4.29 39.18 15.63
C GLN A 131 3.04 39.51 16.44
N THR A 132 1.89 38.89 16.12
CA THR A 132 0.62 39.13 16.83
C THR A 132 0.70 38.59 18.25
N TYR A 133 1.24 37.41 18.47
CA TYR A 133 1.45 36.83 19.79
C TYR A 133 2.27 37.78 20.67
N LEU A 134 3.41 38.23 20.16
CA LEU A 134 4.28 39.17 20.90
C LEU A 134 3.56 40.49 21.22
N ALA A 135 2.86 41.09 20.25
CA ALA A 135 2.13 42.33 20.47
C ALA A 135 1.07 42.18 21.53
N LEU A 136 0.30 41.10 21.54
CA LEU A 136 -0.72 40.82 22.57
C LEU A 136 -0.10 40.58 23.94
N ARG A 137 1.01 39.85 24.03
CA ARG A 137 1.73 39.64 25.31
C ARG A 137 2.25 40.97 25.90
N LEU A 138 2.83 41.85 25.04
CA LEU A 138 3.28 43.18 25.46
C LEU A 138 2.13 44.09 25.87
N ALA A 139 0.94 43.90 25.30
CA ALA A 139 -0.29 44.62 25.71
C ALA A 139 -0.93 44.04 26.98
N GLY A 140 -0.32 43.04 27.63
CA GLY A 140 -0.80 42.48 28.90
C GLY A 140 -1.80 41.32 28.76
N ALA A 141 -2.03 40.81 27.56
CA ALA A 141 -2.88 39.63 27.38
C ALA A 141 -2.28 38.38 28.06
N THR A 142 -3.14 37.50 28.53
CA THR A 142 -2.70 36.19 29.03
C THR A 142 -2.04 35.36 27.89
N ASP A 143 -1.28 34.35 28.24
CA ASP A 143 -0.66 33.46 27.26
C ASP A 143 -1.71 32.80 26.36
N ALA A 144 -2.80 32.30 26.95
CA ALA A 144 -3.89 31.65 26.20
C ALA A 144 -4.62 32.61 25.25
N ASP A 145 -4.87 33.87 25.69
CA ASP A 145 -5.52 34.88 24.85
C ASP A 145 -4.60 35.32 23.71
N ALA A 146 -3.30 35.47 23.97
CA ALA A 146 -2.32 35.83 22.98
C ALA A 146 -2.20 34.71 21.90
N HIS A 147 -2.19 33.43 22.29
CA HIS A 147 -2.24 32.32 21.37
C HIS A 147 -3.52 32.30 20.54
N THR A 148 -4.67 32.54 21.14
CA THR A 148 -5.97 32.57 20.45
C THR A 148 -6.02 33.70 19.44
N GLY A 149 -5.64 34.93 19.84
CA GLY A 149 -5.60 36.07 18.95
C GLY A 149 -4.61 35.95 17.81
N ALA A 150 -3.41 35.41 18.08
CA ALA A 150 -2.40 35.16 17.07
C ALA A 150 -2.86 34.13 16.00
N ARG A 151 -3.55 33.08 16.44
CA ARG A 151 -4.15 32.10 15.50
C ARG A 151 -5.25 32.71 14.66
N ALA A 152 -6.15 33.49 15.28
CA ALA A 152 -7.23 34.14 14.56
C ALA A 152 -6.68 35.08 13.48
N GLN A 153 -5.70 35.93 13.83
CA GLN A 153 -5.06 36.85 12.89
C GLN A 153 -4.34 36.11 11.74
N SER A 154 -3.59 35.07 12.07
CA SER A 154 -2.85 34.29 11.07
C SER A 154 -3.77 33.45 10.17
N ALA A 155 -4.99 33.17 10.61
CA ALA A 155 -5.98 32.43 9.82
C ALA A 155 -6.87 33.32 8.92
N ILE A 156 -6.68 34.64 8.94
CA ILE A 156 -7.42 35.55 8.05
C ILE A 156 -7.14 35.19 6.59
N GLY A 157 -8.24 35.05 5.83
CA GLY A 157 -8.19 34.60 4.42
C GLY A 157 -8.16 33.08 4.21
N ARG A 158 -8.21 32.30 5.29
CA ARG A 158 -8.31 30.84 5.19
C ARG A 158 -9.64 30.44 4.53
N PRO A 159 -9.64 29.73 3.39
CA PRO A 159 -10.85 29.27 2.75
C PRO A 159 -11.67 28.38 3.71
N ALA A 160 -12.96 28.65 3.84
CA ALA A 160 -13.83 27.78 4.65
C ALA A 160 -13.98 26.42 3.98
N ALA A 161 -13.89 25.34 4.78
CA ALA A 161 -14.10 24.00 4.28
C ALA A 161 -15.46 23.87 3.58
N GLY A 162 -15.49 23.26 2.40
CA GLY A 162 -16.69 23.12 1.57
C GLY A 162 -17.10 24.37 0.77
N SER A 163 -16.42 25.51 0.93
CA SER A 163 -16.65 26.68 0.07
C SER A 163 -16.22 26.39 -1.39
N ALA A 164 -16.77 27.18 -2.33
CA ALA A 164 -16.40 27.05 -3.74
C ALA A 164 -14.89 27.30 -3.96
N GLN A 165 -14.30 28.23 -3.24
CA GLN A 165 -12.86 28.49 -3.28
C GLN A 165 -12.06 27.31 -2.74
N PHE A 166 -12.44 26.77 -1.59
CA PHE A 166 -11.82 25.57 -1.02
C PHE A 166 -11.86 24.42 -2.01
N THR A 167 -13.06 24.08 -2.51
CA THR A 167 -13.27 22.94 -3.39
C THR A 167 -12.46 23.07 -4.68
N LYS A 168 -12.49 24.23 -5.33
CA LYS A 168 -11.75 24.48 -6.56
C LYS A 168 -10.23 24.32 -6.36
N SER A 169 -9.69 24.93 -5.32
CA SER A 169 -8.23 24.93 -5.07
C SER A 169 -7.75 23.57 -4.56
N TYR A 170 -8.50 22.95 -3.64
CA TYR A 170 -8.16 21.61 -3.14
C TYR A 170 -8.24 20.54 -4.23
N ASP A 171 -9.28 20.60 -5.09
CA ASP A 171 -9.46 19.70 -6.22
C ASP A 171 -8.34 19.82 -7.25
N SER A 172 -7.85 21.01 -7.50
CA SER A 172 -6.72 21.19 -8.43
C SER A 172 -5.46 20.50 -7.91
N ILE A 173 -5.20 20.55 -6.61
CA ILE A 173 -4.03 19.92 -5.97
C ILE A 173 -4.17 18.40 -5.92
N ARG A 174 -5.32 17.89 -5.45
CA ARG A 174 -5.51 16.44 -5.31
C ARG A 174 -5.62 15.69 -6.64
N LYS A 175 -5.98 16.38 -7.73
CA LYS A 175 -6.05 15.83 -9.09
C LYS A 175 -4.77 16.03 -9.90
N MET A 176 -3.84 16.81 -9.40
CA MET A 176 -2.53 17.01 -10.04
C MET A 176 -1.58 15.89 -9.61
N PRO A 177 -0.88 15.22 -10.53
CA PRO A 177 0.12 14.20 -10.20
C PRO A 177 1.22 14.72 -9.27
N ILE A 178 1.71 13.86 -8.37
CA ILE A 178 2.78 14.22 -7.42
C ILE A 178 4.01 14.78 -8.15
N LYS A 179 4.40 14.20 -9.27
CA LYS A 179 5.55 14.68 -10.09
C LYS A 179 5.38 16.11 -10.64
N LEU A 180 4.16 16.60 -10.70
CA LEU A 180 3.84 17.97 -11.13
C LEU A 180 3.56 18.91 -9.95
N GLY A 181 3.88 18.50 -8.73
CA GLY A 181 3.68 19.29 -7.53
C GLY A 181 2.29 19.15 -6.88
N GLY A 182 1.52 18.13 -7.23
CA GLY A 182 0.22 17.82 -6.64
C GLY A 182 0.27 16.65 -5.64
N ALA A 183 -0.85 15.96 -5.50
CA ALA A 183 -1.02 14.87 -4.55
C ALA A 183 -1.62 13.58 -5.14
N LEU A 184 -1.98 13.58 -6.44
CA LEU A 184 -2.58 12.43 -7.12
C LEU A 184 -1.57 11.29 -7.23
N LEU A 185 -2.02 10.10 -6.83
CA LEU A 185 -1.32 8.84 -7.00
C LEU A 185 -1.80 8.18 -8.29
N LEU A 186 -0.91 8.00 -9.23
CA LEU A 186 -1.18 7.18 -10.41
C LEU A 186 -0.58 5.81 -10.14
N ASP A 187 -1.39 4.78 -10.17
CA ASP A 187 -0.92 3.40 -10.14
C ASP A 187 -1.85 2.53 -10.98
N LYS A 188 -1.25 1.86 -11.96
CA LYS A 188 -1.89 0.87 -12.84
C LYS A 188 -0.95 -0.30 -12.99
N SER A 189 -0.46 -0.79 -11.85
CA SER A 189 0.49 -1.91 -11.80
C SER A 189 -0.22 -3.24 -11.98
N ASP A 190 0.47 -4.16 -12.63
CA ASP A 190 -0.02 -5.50 -12.90
C ASP A 190 0.95 -6.55 -12.34
N LEU A 191 0.42 -7.68 -11.92
CA LEU A 191 1.15 -8.90 -11.61
C LEU A 191 0.69 -10.01 -12.55
N TYR A 192 1.62 -10.69 -13.20
CA TYR A 192 1.42 -11.94 -13.93
C TYR A 192 2.17 -13.06 -13.24
N SER A 193 1.52 -14.20 -13.05
CA SER A 193 2.14 -15.36 -12.39
C SER A 193 1.78 -16.65 -13.11
N LEU A 194 2.77 -17.53 -13.22
CA LEU A 194 2.64 -18.90 -13.67
C LEU A 194 3.29 -19.82 -12.65
N GLU A 195 2.56 -20.80 -12.15
CA GLU A 195 3.02 -21.76 -11.16
C GLU A 195 2.65 -23.17 -11.61
N GLY A 196 3.56 -24.10 -11.44
CA GLY A 196 3.30 -25.51 -11.75
C GLY A 196 4.02 -26.44 -10.81
N ASN A 197 3.41 -27.60 -10.59
CA ASN A 197 4.05 -28.67 -9.86
C ASN A 197 3.70 -30.04 -10.46
N TYR A 198 4.55 -31.02 -10.18
CA TYR A 198 4.36 -32.39 -10.59
C TYR A 198 4.73 -33.34 -9.45
N ASN A 199 3.81 -34.23 -9.11
CA ASN A 199 4.02 -35.29 -8.13
C ASN A 199 4.52 -36.54 -8.85
N LEU A 200 5.78 -36.85 -8.66
CA LEU A 200 6.49 -37.99 -9.23
C LEU A 200 6.37 -39.25 -8.39
N SER A 201 5.62 -39.23 -7.27
CA SER A 201 5.52 -40.38 -6.34
C SER A 201 4.98 -41.64 -6.99
N HIS A 202 4.21 -41.54 -8.08
CA HIS A 202 3.73 -42.69 -8.83
C HIS A 202 4.87 -43.43 -9.58
N LEU A 203 6.01 -42.75 -9.82
CA LEU A 203 7.22 -43.32 -10.43
C LEU A 203 8.25 -43.69 -9.37
N THR A 204 8.36 -42.92 -8.29
CA THR A 204 9.42 -43.02 -7.28
C THR A 204 8.93 -43.61 -5.94
N GLY A 205 7.64 -43.78 -5.76
CA GLY A 205 7.00 -44.08 -4.44
C GLY A 205 7.43 -45.38 -3.77
N LYS A 206 8.09 -46.27 -4.45
CA LYS A 206 8.75 -47.45 -3.82
C LYS A 206 9.94 -47.03 -2.93
N TRP A 207 10.53 -45.88 -3.22
CA TRP A 207 11.73 -45.38 -2.55
C TRP A 207 11.47 -44.11 -1.79
N VAL A 208 10.83 -43.15 -2.42
CA VAL A 208 10.57 -41.82 -1.89
C VAL A 208 9.41 -41.16 -2.63
N ASP A 209 8.57 -40.42 -1.91
CA ASP A 209 7.59 -39.52 -2.51
C ASP A 209 8.31 -38.26 -2.97
N MET A 210 8.18 -37.92 -4.26
CA MET A 210 8.87 -36.78 -4.87
C MET A 210 7.87 -35.79 -5.46
N LEU A 211 8.02 -34.55 -5.08
CA LEU A 211 7.30 -33.39 -5.64
C LEU A 211 8.31 -32.39 -6.18
N ILE A 212 8.12 -31.98 -7.43
CA ILE A 212 8.88 -30.89 -8.04
C ILE A 212 7.92 -29.78 -8.46
N GLY A 213 8.41 -28.55 -8.49
CA GLY A 213 7.60 -27.44 -8.98
C GLY A 213 8.43 -26.21 -9.30
N GLY A 214 7.79 -25.28 -9.98
CA GLY A 214 8.39 -24.02 -10.37
C GLY A 214 7.36 -22.90 -10.43
N SER A 215 7.85 -21.68 -10.40
CA SER A 215 7.05 -20.47 -10.50
C SER A 215 7.78 -19.40 -11.29
N TYR A 216 7.03 -18.62 -12.04
CA TYR A 216 7.46 -17.39 -12.69
C TYR A 216 6.48 -16.28 -12.34
N LYS A 217 6.99 -15.10 -11.97
CA LYS A 217 6.20 -13.91 -11.74
C LYS A 217 6.80 -12.74 -12.48
N GLN A 218 5.96 -11.88 -13.00
CA GLN A 218 6.35 -10.61 -13.57
C GLN A 218 5.50 -9.50 -12.98
N TYR A 219 6.15 -8.58 -12.31
CA TYR A 219 5.57 -7.32 -11.85
C TYR A 219 5.75 -6.29 -12.96
N VAL A 220 4.69 -5.60 -13.32
CA VAL A 220 4.69 -4.50 -14.28
C VAL A 220 4.25 -3.26 -13.54
N LEU A 221 5.20 -2.48 -13.04
CA LEU A 221 4.92 -1.26 -12.30
C LEU A 221 4.60 -0.13 -13.27
N ASN A 222 3.52 0.60 -13.01
CA ASN A 222 3.04 1.67 -13.87
C ASN A 222 2.41 2.78 -13.01
N SER A 223 3.25 3.60 -12.41
CA SER A 223 2.82 4.75 -11.60
C SER A 223 2.91 6.08 -12.33
N GLY A 224 3.36 6.09 -13.58
CA GLY A 224 3.59 7.30 -14.34
C GLY A 224 4.55 8.27 -13.64
N GLY A 225 5.47 7.76 -12.83
CA GLY A 225 6.46 8.54 -12.06
C GLY A 225 5.94 9.12 -10.76
N THR A 226 4.77 8.68 -10.25
CA THR A 226 4.24 9.17 -8.96
C THR A 226 4.76 8.38 -7.77
N LEU A 227 5.04 7.09 -7.93
CA LEU A 227 5.54 6.19 -6.90
C LEU A 227 6.91 5.60 -7.24
N PHE A 228 7.17 5.33 -8.52
CA PHE A 228 8.38 4.72 -9.02
C PHE A 228 9.01 5.60 -10.11
N ALA A 229 10.27 5.33 -10.48
CA ALA A 229 10.97 6.03 -11.56
C ALA A 229 10.54 5.51 -12.95
N ASP A 230 9.24 5.41 -13.19
CA ASP A 230 8.59 4.83 -14.37
C ASP A 230 7.86 5.87 -15.24
N SER A 231 8.32 7.12 -15.19
CA SER A 231 7.70 8.23 -15.93
C SER A 231 7.84 8.14 -17.46
N ILE A 232 8.81 7.37 -17.96
CA ILE A 232 9.05 7.16 -19.40
C ILE A 232 8.51 5.79 -19.79
N ASP A 233 8.97 4.74 -19.12
CA ASP A 233 8.60 3.36 -19.40
C ASP A 233 8.20 2.62 -18.12
N ARG A 234 7.32 1.64 -18.26
CA ARG A 234 6.92 0.76 -17.16
C ARG A 234 8.10 -0.06 -16.68
N ILE A 235 8.25 -0.19 -15.37
CA ILE A 235 9.28 -1.04 -14.78
C ILE A 235 8.76 -2.48 -14.76
N LYS A 236 9.50 -3.39 -15.39
CA LYS A 236 9.23 -4.82 -15.34
C LYS A 236 10.25 -5.49 -14.42
N ILE A 237 9.77 -6.32 -13.50
CA ILE A 237 10.62 -7.08 -12.58
C ILE A 237 10.19 -8.53 -12.68
N SER A 238 11.12 -9.40 -13.05
CA SER A 238 10.88 -10.84 -13.17
C SER A 238 11.41 -11.59 -11.95
N GLU A 239 10.64 -12.57 -11.51
CA GLU A 239 11.01 -13.48 -10.43
C GLU A 239 10.68 -14.91 -10.85
N TYR A 240 11.60 -15.83 -10.60
CA TYR A 240 11.40 -17.25 -10.85
C TYR A 240 11.96 -18.10 -9.73
N GLY A 241 11.31 -19.21 -9.51
CA GLY A 241 11.70 -20.16 -8.49
C GLY A 241 11.48 -21.60 -8.95
N ALA A 242 12.27 -22.49 -8.41
CA ALA A 242 12.11 -23.93 -8.58
C ALA A 242 12.32 -24.62 -7.25
N TYR A 243 11.59 -25.69 -7.01
CA TYR A 243 11.71 -26.47 -5.79
C TYR A 243 11.57 -27.96 -6.02
N MET A 244 12.16 -28.72 -5.10
CA MET A 244 11.99 -30.15 -4.99
C MET A 244 11.76 -30.52 -3.53
N GLN A 245 10.84 -31.44 -3.31
CA GLN A 245 10.56 -32.03 -2.01
C GLN A 245 10.61 -33.54 -2.11
N LEU A 246 11.30 -34.16 -1.16
CA LEU A 246 11.39 -35.60 -0.97
C LEU A 246 10.81 -35.95 0.37
N SER A 247 9.90 -36.92 0.40
CA SER A 247 9.26 -37.41 1.62
C SER A 247 9.33 -38.92 1.70
N ARG A 248 9.55 -39.43 2.93
CA ARG A 248 9.54 -40.87 3.17
C ARG A 248 9.00 -41.21 4.55
N LYS A 249 8.14 -42.22 4.62
CA LYS A 249 7.69 -42.82 5.86
C LYS A 249 8.65 -43.93 6.27
N ILE A 250 9.25 -43.80 7.46
CA ILE A 250 10.16 -44.76 8.05
C ILE A 250 9.48 -45.44 9.24
N LEU A 251 9.55 -46.79 9.30
CA LEU A 251 9.03 -47.60 10.42
C LEU A 251 7.57 -47.30 10.83
N ASN A 252 6.71 -46.95 9.88
CA ASN A 252 5.31 -46.63 10.08
C ASN A 252 5.01 -45.48 11.09
N ARG A 253 6.00 -44.97 11.79
CA ARG A 253 5.85 -43.93 12.84
C ARG A 253 6.58 -42.62 12.54
N VAL A 254 7.56 -42.62 11.69
CA VAL A 254 8.37 -41.44 11.38
C VAL A 254 8.16 -41.06 9.92
N HIS A 255 7.74 -39.84 9.66
CA HIS A 255 7.64 -39.28 8.33
C HIS A 255 8.68 -38.16 8.18
N LEU A 256 9.68 -38.40 7.36
CA LEU A 256 10.72 -37.41 7.05
C LEU A 256 10.42 -36.72 5.74
N THR A 257 10.59 -35.42 5.73
CA THR A 257 10.50 -34.59 4.54
C THR A 257 11.70 -33.66 4.45
N VAL A 258 12.36 -33.65 3.30
CA VAL A 258 13.45 -32.72 2.99
C VAL A 258 13.05 -31.97 1.71
N SER A 259 13.24 -30.68 1.70
CA SER A 259 12.98 -29.85 0.51
C SER A 259 14.04 -28.79 0.33
N GLY A 260 14.23 -28.39 -0.91
CA GLY A 260 15.05 -27.26 -1.29
C GLY A 260 14.32 -26.40 -2.30
N ARG A 261 14.38 -25.09 -2.14
CA ARG A 261 13.82 -24.12 -3.07
C ARG A 261 14.90 -23.13 -3.48
N TYR A 262 15.02 -22.89 -4.76
CA TYR A 262 15.81 -21.81 -5.32
C TYR A 262 14.89 -20.71 -5.81
N ASP A 263 15.15 -19.46 -5.41
CA ASP A 263 14.43 -18.28 -5.86
C ASP A 263 15.42 -17.25 -6.38
N LYS A 264 15.07 -16.62 -7.49
CA LYS A 264 15.82 -15.55 -8.13
C LYS A 264 14.87 -14.45 -8.56
N ASN A 265 15.06 -13.26 -8.00
CA ASN A 265 14.47 -12.02 -8.46
C ASN A 265 15.51 -11.27 -9.31
N GLU A 266 15.06 -10.55 -10.32
CA GLU A 266 15.92 -9.79 -11.24
C GLU A 266 16.89 -8.85 -10.51
N ASN A 267 16.42 -8.19 -9.46
CA ASN A 267 17.18 -7.18 -8.71
C ASN A 267 18.05 -7.77 -7.58
N PHE A 268 17.90 -9.06 -7.25
CA PHE A 268 18.59 -9.69 -6.12
C PHE A 268 19.34 -10.96 -6.54
N LYS A 269 20.38 -11.31 -5.82
CA LYS A 269 21.08 -12.59 -6.01
C LYS A 269 20.14 -13.75 -5.69
N GLY A 270 20.21 -14.82 -6.48
CA GLY A 270 19.46 -16.04 -6.22
C GLY A 270 19.85 -16.66 -4.87
N ARG A 271 18.86 -17.29 -4.22
CA ARG A 271 19.04 -17.93 -2.91
C ARG A 271 18.45 -19.35 -2.93
N VAL A 272 19.12 -20.24 -2.23
CA VAL A 272 18.61 -21.59 -1.92
C VAL A 272 18.12 -21.61 -0.48
N THR A 273 16.90 -22.10 -0.27
CA THR A 273 16.30 -22.26 1.05
C THR A 273 16.04 -23.76 1.31
N PRO A 274 16.87 -24.44 2.12
CA PRO A 274 16.63 -25.81 2.52
C PRO A 274 15.61 -25.88 3.67
N ARG A 275 14.86 -26.98 3.75
CA ARG A 275 13.97 -27.30 4.86
C ARG A 275 14.00 -28.80 5.11
N ALA A 276 14.05 -29.21 6.38
CA ALA A 276 13.88 -30.56 6.82
C ALA A 276 12.79 -30.63 7.92
N THR A 277 11.95 -31.68 7.87
CA THR A 277 10.90 -31.89 8.84
C THR A 277 10.82 -33.36 9.20
N ALA A 278 10.66 -33.68 10.49
CA ALA A 278 10.39 -35.00 10.97
C ALA A 278 9.08 -35.00 11.75
N LEU A 279 8.12 -35.81 11.34
CA LEU A 279 6.87 -36.02 12.06
C LEU A 279 6.90 -37.41 12.70
N ILE A 280 6.74 -37.47 14.02
CA ILE A 280 6.76 -38.72 14.79
C ILE A 280 5.36 -38.97 15.36
N LYS A 281 4.76 -40.10 14.98
CA LYS A 281 3.46 -40.55 15.49
C LYS A 281 3.68 -41.31 16.81
N ILE A 282 3.29 -40.71 17.93
CA ILE A 282 3.52 -41.26 19.28
C ILE A 282 2.44 -42.27 19.62
N LYS A 283 1.17 -42.02 19.28
CA LYS A 283 0.00 -42.91 19.46
C LYS A 283 -0.83 -43.02 18.21
N GLU A 284 -1.56 -44.13 18.03
CA GLU A 284 -2.38 -44.30 16.80
C GLU A 284 -3.60 -43.38 16.72
N ASN A 285 -4.11 -42.86 17.83
CA ASN A 285 -5.33 -42.07 17.93
C ASN A 285 -5.16 -40.74 18.69
N ASN A 286 -4.04 -40.03 18.49
CA ASN A 286 -3.96 -38.65 18.96
C ASN A 286 -4.31 -37.69 17.78
N ASN A 287 -5.58 -37.30 17.75
CA ASN A 287 -6.00 -36.07 17.08
C ASN A 287 -5.77 -34.88 18.00
#